data_eea7db6310becdc531755c69e4c5656a
#
_entry.id   eea7db6310becdc531755c69e4c5656a
#
_cell.length_a   1.000
_cell.length_b   1.000
_cell.length_c   1.000
_cell.angle_alpha   90.00
_cell.angle_beta   90.00
_cell.angle_gamma   90.00
#
_symmetry.space_group_name_H-M   'P 1'
#
loop_
_entity.id
_entity.type
_entity.pdbx_description
1 polymer ?
#
loop_
_entity_poly.entity_id
_entity_poly.type
_entity_poly.pdbx_seq_one_letter_code
_entity_poly.pdbx_strand_id
1 'polypeptide(L)'
;MKQEFQYSETHYGAAPCRPDVHGVLIKGKRGRLLSVLYTAAGEGTHPTVLLLHGIPGCEKNYDLAQDLRRAGFHVLSFHYSGSWGSDGDYSLAHDLEDANTALNFILSDERFGFDKDRIYAVGHSLGGFVCGQLSASRPEIRKAVLITPCDIGRLPVIREQAPDYYRAVCEVLEESAD
;
A
#
# COMPACT_ATOMS: atom_id res chain seq x y z
N MET A 1 7.71 2.69 28.38
CA MET A 1 7.84 4.11 28.06
C MET A 1 6.81 4.38 26.96
N LYS A 2 5.65 4.96 27.31
CA LYS A 2 4.62 5.35 26.31
C LYS A 2 5.14 6.59 25.60
N GLN A 3 5.51 6.44 24.33
CA GLN A 3 5.78 7.58 23.48
C GLN A 3 4.40 8.17 23.13
N GLU A 4 4.02 9.27 23.76
CA GLU A 4 2.88 10.06 23.32
C GLU A 4 3.18 10.60 21.92
N PHE A 5 2.37 10.20 20.95
CA PHE A 5 2.34 10.87 19.66
C PHE A 5 1.77 12.27 19.90
N GLN A 6 2.62 13.27 19.96
CA GLN A 6 2.18 14.65 19.94
C GLN A 6 1.72 14.97 18.51
N TYR A 7 0.41 15.02 18.31
CA TYR A 7 -0.17 15.69 17.16
C TYR A 7 0.16 17.18 17.29
N SER A 8 1.20 17.63 16.61
CA SER A 8 1.36 19.05 16.39
C SER A 8 0.36 19.45 15.30
N GLU A 9 -0.68 20.19 15.64
CA GLU A 9 -1.42 21.01 14.67
C GLU A 9 -0.43 22.08 14.16
N THR A 10 0.39 21.69 13.22
CA THR A 10 1.24 22.65 12.53
C THR A 10 0.32 23.48 11.66
N HIS A 11 0.06 24.72 12.07
CA HIS A 11 -0.41 25.75 11.16
C HIS A 11 0.62 25.83 10.05
N TYR A 12 0.29 25.31 8.88
CA TYR A 12 1.10 25.43 7.67
C TYR A 12 1.07 26.89 7.22
N GLY A 13 1.79 27.75 7.92
CA GLY A 13 2.19 29.07 7.42
C GLY A 13 2.90 28.89 6.09
N ALA A 14 3.28 29.94 5.41
CA ALA A 14 3.89 29.95 4.06
C ALA A 14 5.20 29.10 3.95
N ALA A 15 5.14 27.82 4.34
CA ALA A 15 6.25 26.88 4.19
C ALA A 15 6.44 26.57 2.70
N PRO A 16 7.69 26.60 2.19
CA PRO A 16 7.98 26.37 0.77
C PRO A 16 7.57 24.98 0.27
N CYS A 17 7.41 23.99 1.16
CA CYS A 17 6.95 22.64 0.82
C CYS A 17 5.74 22.27 1.67
N ARG A 18 4.56 22.53 1.14
CA ARG A 18 3.30 22.13 1.77
C ARG A 18 3.05 20.64 1.57
N PRO A 19 2.36 19.99 2.52
CA PRO A 19 1.86 18.62 2.28
C PRO A 19 0.84 18.66 1.15
N ASP A 20 0.88 17.64 0.30
CA ASP A 20 0.00 17.55 -0.87
C ASP A 20 -0.48 16.13 -1.11
N VAL A 21 -1.40 15.96 -2.06
CA VAL A 21 -1.92 14.68 -2.50
C VAL A 21 -1.87 14.64 -4.03
N HIS A 22 -1.13 13.68 -4.57
CA HIS A 22 -0.91 13.54 -6.00
C HIS A 22 -1.57 12.26 -6.52
N GLY A 23 -2.37 12.38 -7.58
CA GLY A 23 -2.72 11.23 -8.40
C GLY A 23 -1.52 10.81 -9.24
N VAL A 24 -1.09 9.56 -9.12
CA VAL A 24 0.06 9.01 -9.84
C VAL A 24 -0.37 7.80 -10.65
N LEU A 25 0.04 7.74 -11.91
CA LEU A 25 -0.12 6.56 -12.76
C LEU A 25 1.21 5.83 -12.83
N ILE A 26 1.29 4.66 -12.21
CA ILE A 26 2.49 3.85 -12.23
C ILE A 26 2.38 2.86 -13.40
N LYS A 27 3.38 2.82 -14.26
CA LYS A 27 3.42 1.88 -15.39
C LYS A 27 3.74 0.48 -14.88
N GLY A 28 2.74 -0.38 -14.83
CA GLY A 28 2.87 -1.80 -14.51
C GLY A 28 3.07 -2.68 -15.73
N LYS A 29 3.21 -3.99 -15.52
CA LYS A 29 3.35 -4.98 -16.59
C LYS A 29 2.06 -5.13 -17.43
N ARG A 30 0.89 -4.93 -16.81
CA ARG A 30 -0.44 -5.12 -17.41
C ARG A 30 -1.16 -3.82 -17.73
N GLY A 31 -0.46 -2.70 -17.64
CA GLY A 31 -1.01 -1.38 -17.86
C GLY A 31 -0.70 -0.44 -16.70
N ARG A 32 -1.57 0.52 -16.46
CA ARG A 32 -1.37 1.56 -15.45
C ARG A 32 -1.98 1.12 -14.12
N LEU A 33 -1.23 1.30 -13.05
CA LEU A 33 -1.75 1.20 -11.69
C LEU A 33 -2.16 2.60 -11.23
N LEU A 34 -3.43 2.76 -10.85
CA LEU A 34 -3.91 3.99 -10.25
C LEU A 34 -3.37 4.10 -8.83
N SER A 35 -2.75 5.24 -8.52
CA SER A 35 -2.07 5.42 -7.25
C SER A 35 -2.33 6.81 -6.69
N VAL A 36 -2.28 6.91 -5.37
CA VAL A 36 -2.35 8.16 -4.63
C VAL A 36 -1.09 8.29 -3.78
N LEU A 37 -0.36 9.37 -3.98
CA LEU A 37 0.81 9.72 -3.18
C LEU A 37 0.47 10.88 -2.25
N TYR A 38 0.57 10.66 -0.96
CA TYR A 38 0.49 11.67 0.08
C TYR A 38 1.91 12.14 0.41
N THR A 39 2.23 13.40 0.15
CA THR A 39 3.54 13.98 0.47
C THR A 39 3.51 14.71 1.81
N ALA A 40 4.49 14.45 2.66
CA ALA A 40 4.67 15.15 3.92
C ALA A 40 5.12 16.61 3.68
N ALA A 41 4.94 17.45 4.68
CA ALA A 41 5.47 18.81 4.67
C ALA A 41 6.98 18.82 4.95
N GLY A 42 7.69 19.78 4.41
CA GLY A 42 9.12 20.00 4.62
C GLY A 42 9.94 19.82 3.36
N GLU A 43 11.17 20.31 3.41
CA GLU A 43 12.13 20.20 2.33
C GLU A 43 12.95 18.90 2.44
N GLY A 44 13.53 18.47 1.31
CA GLY A 44 14.42 17.31 1.26
C GLY A 44 13.69 16.00 1.04
N THR A 45 14.33 14.90 1.48
CA THR A 45 13.78 13.55 1.32
C THR A 45 13.04 13.09 2.57
N HIS A 46 11.95 12.37 2.37
CA HIS A 46 11.09 11.87 3.45
C HIS A 46 11.05 10.33 3.49
N PRO A 47 11.03 9.73 4.69
CA PRO A 47 10.77 8.31 4.82
C PRO A 47 9.42 7.98 4.17
N THR A 48 9.35 6.83 3.50
CA THR A 48 8.20 6.50 2.67
C THR A 48 7.54 5.20 3.11
N VAL A 49 6.22 5.21 3.16
CA VAL A 49 5.40 4.02 3.43
C VAL A 49 4.69 3.61 2.15
N LEU A 50 4.88 2.36 1.73
CA LEU A 50 4.05 1.69 0.75
C LEU A 50 2.85 1.08 1.48
N LEU A 51 1.65 1.58 1.20
CA LEU A 51 0.40 1.17 1.84
C LEU A 51 -0.38 0.23 0.91
N LEU A 52 -0.61 -1.01 1.37
CA LEU A 52 -1.20 -2.10 0.63
C LEU A 52 -2.59 -2.42 1.18
N HIS A 53 -3.62 -2.19 0.38
CA HIS A 53 -5.00 -2.43 0.78
C HIS A 53 -5.41 -3.90 0.70
N GLY A 54 -6.49 -4.26 1.40
CA GLY A 54 -7.11 -5.57 1.34
C GLY A 54 -8.10 -5.72 0.19
N ILE A 55 -8.79 -6.86 0.13
CA ILE A 55 -9.93 -7.12 -0.74
C ILE A 55 -11.21 -6.96 0.08
N PRO A 56 -12.28 -6.44 -0.50
CA PRO A 56 -12.47 -5.96 -1.89
C PRO A 56 -11.90 -4.57 -2.16
N GLY A 57 -11.11 -3.98 -1.27
CA GLY A 57 -10.49 -2.68 -1.46
C GLY A 57 -11.39 -1.48 -1.09
N CYS A 58 -12.53 -1.71 -0.49
CA CYS A 58 -13.36 -0.63 0.06
C CYS A 58 -12.63 0.10 1.19
N GLU A 59 -11.93 -0.65 2.05
CA GLU A 59 -11.07 -0.11 3.09
C GLU A 59 -9.63 0.02 2.58
N LYS A 60 -9.21 1.23 2.32
CA LYS A 60 -7.87 1.56 1.80
C LYS A 60 -6.96 2.17 2.86
N ASN A 61 -7.45 2.30 4.10
CA ASN A 61 -6.72 2.87 5.24
C ASN A 61 -6.17 4.29 4.94
N TYR A 62 -6.97 5.13 4.28
CA TYR A 62 -6.56 6.49 3.95
C TYR A 62 -6.48 7.41 5.17
N ASP A 63 -7.17 7.12 6.24
CA ASP A 63 -7.01 7.72 7.55
C ASP A 63 -5.59 7.51 8.08
N LEU A 64 -5.09 6.27 8.05
CA LEU A 64 -3.71 5.94 8.40
C LEU A 64 -2.72 6.65 7.48
N ALA A 65 -3.00 6.73 6.16
CA ALA A 65 -2.15 7.47 5.23
C ALA A 65 -2.03 8.94 5.62
N GLN A 66 -3.13 9.57 6.04
CA GLN A 66 -3.12 10.96 6.50
C GLN A 66 -2.33 11.14 7.81
N ASP A 67 -2.47 10.20 8.75
CA ASP A 67 -1.74 10.27 10.02
C ASP A 67 -0.23 10.06 9.81
N LEU A 68 0.15 9.11 8.97
CA LEU A 68 1.55 8.91 8.58
C LEU A 68 2.12 10.15 7.88
N ARG A 69 1.35 10.79 6.98
CA ARG A 69 1.75 12.03 6.35
C ARG A 69 1.99 13.15 7.36
N ARG A 70 1.09 13.30 8.34
CA ARG A 70 1.26 14.28 9.45
C ARG A 70 2.48 13.97 10.31
N ALA A 71 2.84 12.69 10.43
CA ALA A 71 4.05 12.24 11.11
C ALA A 71 5.34 12.41 10.28
N GLY A 72 5.25 12.97 9.07
CA GLY A 72 6.42 13.28 8.24
C GLY A 72 6.80 12.19 7.24
N PHE A 73 5.94 11.21 6.99
CA PHE A 73 6.16 10.19 5.98
C PHE A 73 5.49 10.57 4.65
N HIS A 74 6.13 10.26 3.55
CA HIS A 74 5.41 10.07 2.29
C HIS A 74 4.66 8.76 2.33
N VAL A 75 3.45 8.71 1.75
CA VAL A 75 2.67 7.47 1.70
C VAL A 75 2.18 7.25 0.29
N LEU A 76 2.61 6.14 -0.31
CA LEU A 76 2.13 5.68 -1.61
C LEU A 76 1.11 4.55 -1.40
N SER A 77 -0.12 4.78 -1.84
CA SER A 77 -1.15 3.75 -1.97
C SER A 77 -1.48 3.55 -3.45
N PHE A 78 -1.77 2.34 -3.88
CA PHE A 78 -2.13 2.03 -5.25
C PHE A 78 -3.22 0.96 -5.29
N HIS A 79 -3.85 0.79 -6.46
CA HIS A 79 -4.82 -0.25 -6.70
C HIS A 79 -4.19 -1.33 -7.57
N TYR A 80 -4.43 -2.60 -7.21
CA TYR A 80 -3.91 -3.74 -7.95
C TYR A 80 -4.46 -3.81 -9.38
N SER A 81 -3.75 -4.47 -10.28
CA SER A 81 -4.18 -4.69 -11.66
C SER A 81 -5.59 -5.28 -11.72
N GLY A 82 -6.44 -4.76 -12.62
CA GLY A 82 -7.83 -5.20 -12.80
C GLY A 82 -8.76 -4.81 -11.65
N SER A 83 -8.37 -3.91 -10.75
CA SER A 83 -9.24 -3.45 -9.68
C SER A 83 -9.27 -1.92 -9.58
N TRP A 84 -10.42 -1.36 -9.21
CA TRP A 84 -10.61 0.06 -8.88
C TRP A 84 -10.04 1.04 -9.91
N GLY A 85 -10.15 0.68 -11.19
CA GLY A 85 -9.72 1.50 -12.32
C GLY A 85 -8.26 1.35 -12.73
N SER A 86 -7.48 0.50 -12.09
CA SER A 86 -6.19 0.05 -12.62
C SER A 86 -6.40 -0.86 -13.84
N ASP A 87 -5.53 -0.75 -14.84
CA ASP A 87 -5.60 -1.56 -16.05
C ASP A 87 -5.27 -3.05 -15.77
N GLY A 88 -5.64 -3.93 -16.69
CA GLY A 88 -5.32 -5.35 -16.66
C GLY A 88 -6.35 -6.22 -15.96
N ASP A 89 -5.97 -7.47 -15.67
CA ASP A 89 -6.82 -8.45 -15.02
C ASP A 89 -6.37 -8.69 -13.59
N TYR A 90 -7.33 -8.86 -12.69
CA TYR A 90 -7.05 -9.15 -11.28
C TYR A 90 -6.61 -10.61 -11.08
N SER A 91 -5.59 -10.82 -10.29
CA SER A 91 -5.28 -12.13 -9.69
C SER A 91 -4.35 -11.94 -8.47
N LEU A 92 -4.42 -12.88 -7.51
CA LEU A 92 -3.54 -12.89 -6.34
C LEU A 92 -2.04 -12.94 -6.69
N ALA A 93 -1.68 -13.56 -7.81
CA ALA A 93 -0.30 -13.57 -8.30
C ALA A 93 0.13 -12.18 -8.78
N HIS A 94 -0.79 -11.41 -9.34
CA HIS A 94 -0.53 -10.07 -9.82
C HIS A 94 -0.31 -9.07 -8.68
N ASP A 95 -0.96 -9.27 -7.53
CA ASP A 95 -0.84 -8.36 -6.39
C ASP A 95 0.61 -8.18 -5.93
N LEU A 96 1.38 -9.28 -5.87
CA LEU A 96 2.79 -9.21 -5.49
C LEU A 96 3.65 -8.55 -6.58
N GLU A 97 3.34 -8.78 -7.85
CA GLU A 97 4.04 -8.12 -8.95
C GLU A 97 3.76 -6.61 -8.97
N ASP A 98 2.53 -6.22 -8.73
CA ASP A 98 2.12 -4.82 -8.68
C ASP A 98 2.73 -4.11 -7.47
N ALA A 99 2.79 -4.77 -6.31
CA ALA A 99 3.48 -4.25 -5.14
C ALA A 99 4.99 -4.05 -5.39
N ASN A 100 5.64 -4.99 -6.09
CA ASN A 100 7.02 -4.82 -6.55
C ASN A 100 7.17 -3.64 -7.51
N THR A 101 6.20 -3.45 -8.42
CA THR A 101 6.19 -2.33 -9.36
C THR A 101 6.06 -1.00 -8.63
N ALA A 102 5.17 -0.91 -7.64
CA ALA A 102 5.01 0.29 -6.82
C ALA A 102 6.26 0.59 -5.97
N LEU A 103 6.91 -0.44 -5.41
CA LEU A 103 8.19 -0.27 -4.72
C LEU A 103 9.29 0.23 -5.66
N ASN A 104 9.38 -0.34 -6.87
CA ASN A 104 10.36 0.10 -7.86
C ASN A 104 10.11 1.55 -8.31
N PHE A 105 8.86 1.99 -8.37
CA PHE A 105 8.53 3.39 -8.60
C PHE A 105 9.11 4.27 -7.49
N ILE A 106 8.91 3.94 -6.21
CA ILE A 106 9.52 4.69 -5.09
C ILE A 106 11.04 4.76 -5.24
N LEU A 107 11.68 3.66 -5.61
CA LEU A 107 13.13 3.56 -5.72
C LEU A 107 13.71 4.35 -6.91
N SER A 108 12.96 4.51 -7.99
CA SER A 108 13.44 5.12 -9.22
C SER A 108 13.00 6.57 -9.44
N ASP A 109 11.92 7.00 -8.77
CA ASP A 109 11.39 8.34 -8.99
C ASP A 109 12.20 9.39 -8.22
N GLU A 110 12.55 10.48 -8.91
CA GLU A 110 13.33 11.60 -8.35
C GLU A 110 12.49 12.86 -8.09
N ARG A 111 11.20 12.85 -8.46
CA ARG A 111 10.34 14.04 -8.39
C ARG A 111 9.83 14.33 -6.99
N PHE A 112 9.60 13.28 -6.19
CA PHE A 112 8.86 13.40 -4.94
C PHE A 112 9.73 13.37 -3.67
N GLY A 113 11.05 13.27 -3.79
CA GLY A 113 11.92 13.29 -2.62
C GLY A 113 11.75 12.04 -1.71
N PHE A 114 11.62 10.87 -2.29
CA PHE A 114 11.61 9.62 -1.52
C PHE A 114 12.98 9.36 -0.89
N ASP A 115 13.01 9.09 0.41
CA ASP A 115 14.21 8.59 1.08
C ASP A 115 14.32 7.09 0.84
N LYS A 116 15.19 6.72 -0.07
CA LYS A 116 15.37 5.33 -0.53
C LYS A 116 15.99 4.42 0.53
N ASP A 117 16.60 4.99 1.58
CA ASP A 117 17.14 4.25 2.71
C ASP A 117 16.12 4.04 3.84
N ARG A 118 14.96 4.69 3.80
CA ARG A 118 13.91 4.64 4.81
C ARG A 118 12.55 4.32 4.19
N ILE A 119 12.45 3.14 3.57
CA ILE A 119 11.22 2.61 2.99
C ILE A 119 10.59 1.60 3.96
N TYR A 120 9.29 1.72 4.15
CA TYR A 120 8.47 0.87 5.02
C TYR A 120 7.27 0.36 4.24
N ALA A 121 6.70 -0.78 4.66
CA ALA A 121 5.46 -1.30 4.10
C ALA A 121 4.41 -1.50 5.20
N VAL A 122 3.18 -1.17 4.89
CA VAL A 122 2.01 -1.44 5.76
C VAL A 122 0.96 -2.12 4.91
N GLY A 123 0.44 -3.25 5.38
CA GLY A 123 -0.58 -3.99 4.64
C GLY A 123 -1.71 -4.49 5.53
N HIS A 124 -2.94 -4.36 5.06
CA HIS A 124 -4.15 -4.81 5.73
C HIS A 124 -4.78 -6.00 5.00
N SER A 125 -5.21 -7.03 5.72
CA SER A 125 -5.89 -8.21 5.17
C SER A 125 -5.05 -8.88 4.05
N LEU A 126 -5.53 -8.92 2.80
CA LEU A 126 -4.75 -9.37 1.65
C LEU A 126 -3.48 -8.54 1.47
N GLY A 127 -3.58 -7.21 1.60
CA GLY A 127 -2.40 -6.34 1.58
C GLY A 127 -1.39 -6.70 2.66
N GLY A 128 -1.83 -7.24 3.80
CA GLY A 128 -0.96 -7.79 4.84
C GLY A 128 -0.19 -9.03 4.38
N PHE A 129 -0.85 -9.94 3.66
CA PHE A 129 -0.18 -11.08 3.02
C PHE A 129 0.86 -10.60 1.98
N VAL A 130 0.46 -9.70 1.07
CA VAL A 130 1.36 -9.13 0.05
C VAL A 130 2.54 -8.40 0.70
N CYS A 131 2.28 -7.62 1.77
CA CYS A 131 3.29 -6.91 2.55
C CYS A 131 4.34 -7.88 3.13
N GLY A 132 3.89 -8.98 3.71
CA GLY A 132 4.78 -10.03 4.24
C GLY A 132 5.67 -10.65 3.17
N GLN A 133 5.09 -11.06 2.02
CA GLN A 133 5.82 -11.64 0.90
C GLN A 133 6.81 -10.65 0.28
N LEU A 134 6.37 -9.42 0.06
CA LEU A 134 7.21 -8.35 -0.48
C LEU A 134 8.41 -8.09 0.44
N SER A 135 8.17 -7.91 1.74
CA SER A 135 9.22 -7.61 2.72
C SER A 135 10.23 -8.74 2.89
N ALA A 136 9.80 -10.00 2.72
CA ALA A 136 10.69 -11.15 2.77
C ALA A 136 11.66 -11.22 1.57
N SER A 137 11.27 -10.64 0.43
CA SER A 137 12.05 -10.68 -0.83
C SER A 137 12.76 -9.38 -1.18
N ARG A 138 12.43 -8.26 -0.52
CA ARG A 138 12.92 -6.92 -0.85
C ARG A 138 13.59 -6.27 0.37
N PRO A 139 14.93 -6.34 0.44
CA PRO A 139 15.70 -5.81 1.57
C PRO A 139 15.64 -4.28 1.71
N GLU A 140 15.15 -3.57 0.69
CA GLU A 140 14.93 -2.12 0.73
C GLU A 140 13.83 -1.74 1.73
N ILE A 141 12.90 -2.66 2.03
CA ILE A 141 11.86 -2.46 3.04
C ILE A 141 12.46 -2.69 4.42
N ARG A 142 12.67 -1.62 5.16
CA ARG A 142 13.32 -1.64 6.49
C ARG A 142 12.45 -2.25 7.59
N LYS A 143 11.14 -2.02 7.53
CA LYS A 143 10.15 -2.59 8.45
C LYS A 143 8.83 -2.79 7.72
N ALA A 144 8.11 -3.82 8.15
CA ALA A 144 6.76 -4.12 7.69
C ALA A 144 5.79 -4.15 8.88
N VAL A 145 4.58 -3.65 8.67
CA VAL A 145 3.45 -3.77 9.60
C VAL A 145 2.33 -4.53 8.90
N LEU A 146 1.90 -5.61 9.50
CA LEU A 146 0.82 -6.45 8.98
C LEU A 146 -0.40 -6.29 9.89
N ILE A 147 -1.48 -5.74 9.33
CA ILE A 147 -2.74 -5.51 10.04
C ILE A 147 -3.68 -6.64 9.63
N THR A 148 -4.00 -7.53 10.56
CA THR A 148 -4.90 -8.68 10.32
C THR A 148 -4.65 -9.39 8.98
N PRO A 149 -3.40 -9.84 8.69
CA PRO A 149 -3.06 -10.40 7.40
C PRO A 149 -3.86 -11.66 7.14
N CYS A 150 -4.37 -11.83 5.91
CA CYS A 150 -5.00 -13.07 5.52
C CYS A 150 -3.95 -14.17 5.24
N ASP A 151 -4.33 -15.41 5.52
CA ASP A 151 -3.48 -16.59 5.27
C ASP A 151 -3.91 -17.28 3.96
N ILE A 152 -3.45 -16.72 2.84
CA ILE A 152 -3.73 -17.26 1.50
C ILE A 152 -3.20 -18.69 1.36
N GLY A 153 -2.12 -19.04 2.05
CA GLY A 153 -1.55 -20.40 2.02
C GLY A 153 -2.49 -21.46 2.56
N ARG A 154 -3.48 -21.11 3.38
CA ARG A 154 -4.50 -22.02 3.91
C ARG A 154 -5.71 -22.21 2.99
N LEU A 155 -5.85 -21.45 1.92
CA LEU A 155 -7.02 -21.59 1.03
C LEU A 155 -7.26 -23.03 0.52
N PRO A 156 -6.25 -23.84 0.14
CA PRO A 156 -6.47 -25.24 -0.23
C PRO A 156 -7.07 -26.06 0.92
N VAL A 157 -6.60 -25.86 2.14
CA VAL A 157 -7.12 -26.57 3.34
C VAL A 157 -8.53 -26.11 3.67
N ILE A 158 -8.80 -24.81 3.57
CA ILE A 158 -10.13 -24.24 3.79
C ILE A 158 -11.13 -24.78 2.76
N ARG A 159 -10.73 -24.94 1.49
CA ARG A 159 -11.57 -25.54 0.46
C ARG A 159 -12.05 -26.95 0.81
N GLU A 160 -11.18 -27.74 1.44
CA GLU A 160 -11.50 -29.12 1.83
C GLU A 160 -12.31 -29.18 3.13
N GLN A 161 -11.95 -28.38 4.12
CA GLN A 161 -12.51 -28.46 5.48
C GLN A 161 -13.74 -27.56 5.69
N ALA A 162 -13.87 -26.47 4.94
CA ALA A 162 -14.96 -25.51 5.03
C ALA A 162 -15.36 -24.98 3.64
N PRO A 163 -15.92 -25.84 2.76
CA PRO A 163 -16.17 -25.50 1.35
C PRO A 163 -17.15 -24.34 1.17
N ASP A 164 -18.10 -24.14 2.08
CA ASP A 164 -19.05 -23.03 2.03
C ASP A 164 -18.34 -21.69 2.30
N TYR A 165 -17.46 -21.67 3.30
CA TYR A 165 -16.64 -20.50 3.58
C TYR A 165 -15.68 -20.19 2.43
N TYR A 166 -15.06 -21.20 1.84
CA TYR A 166 -14.21 -21.05 0.67
C TYR A 166 -14.97 -20.42 -0.51
N ARG A 167 -16.20 -20.87 -0.79
CA ARG A 167 -17.04 -20.27 -1.84
C ARG A 167 -17.35 -18.80 -1.56
N ALA A 168 -17.74 -18.45 -0.33
CA ALA A 168 -17.99 -17.07 0.04
C ALA A 168 -16.75 -16.17 -0.14
N VAL A 169 -15.55 -16.69 0.14
CA VAL A 169 -14.29 -15.96 -0.12
C VAL A 169 -14.08 -15.76 -1.62
N CYS A 170 -14.33 -16.79 -2.45
CA CYS A 170 -14.19 -16.68 -3.91
C CYS A 170 -15.17 -15.65 -4.50
N GLU A 171 -16.44 -15.66 -4.05
CA GLU A 171 -17.45 -14.68 -4.48
C GLU A 171 -16.99 -13.24 -4.20
N VAL A 172 -16.46 -12.97 -3.01
CA VAL A 172 -15.91 -11.65 -2.67
C VAL A 172 -14.73 -11.28 -3.57
N LEU A 173 -13.88 -12.25 -3.94
CA LEU A 173 -12.75 -12.02 -4.84
C LEU A 173 -13.22 -11.69 -6.26
N GLU A 174 -14.24 -12.41 -6.76
CA GLU A 174 -14.84 -12.19 -8.09
C GLU A 174 -15.52 -10.82 -8.17
N GLU A 175 -16.32 -10.44 -7.16
CA GLU A 175 -16.95 -9.11 -7.09
C GLU A 175 -15.95 -7.96 -7.01
N SER A 176 -14.73 -8.22 -6.60
CA SER A 176 -13.67 -7.20 -6.47
C SER A 176 -12.89 -6.99 -7.79
N ALA A 177 -13.08 -7.88 -8.76
CA ALA A 177 -12.40 -7.87 -10.06
C ALA A 177 -13.15 -7.08 -11.15
N ASP A 178 -14.38 -6.61 -10.86
CA ASP A 178 -15.18 -5.73 -11.71
C ASP A 178 -15.04 -4.24 -11.30
#